data_808c598f1b6fecfed0da52aeaf04211a
#
_entry.id   808c598f1b6fecfed0da52aeaf04211a
#
_cell.length_a   1.000
_cell.length_b   1.000
_cell.length_c   1.000
_cell.angle_alpha   90.00
_cell.angle_beta   90.00
_cell.angle_gamma   90.00
#
_symmetry.space_group_name_H-M   'P 1'
#
loop_
_entity.id
_entity.type
_entity.pdbx_description
1 polymer ?
#
loop_
_entity_poly.entity_id
_entity_poly.type
_entity_poly.pdbx_seq_one_letter_code
_entity_poly.pdbx_strand_id
1 'polypeptide(L)'
;MTTLCLNMIVKNESKIILRLFDSVVNIIDCYCICDTGSTDNTVELIKTYFENKNIPGKIVNEPFKNFCHNRNFSIRSCLGMSDYILLLDADMLLQIYNFDKNTLRNFDSFYILQGNDNFYYQNTRIVRNNGLYSYVGVTHEYLNTPSNNKTGLINKTELFILDIGDGGSKQNKFE
;
A
#
# COMPACT_ATOMS: atom_id res chain seq x y z
N MET A 1 -21.18 -3.26 0.24
CA MET A 1 -20.16 -2.33 0.79
C MET A 1 -18.95 -2.36 -0.10
N THR A 2 -18.20 -1.27 -0.21
CA THR A 2 -16.94 -1.21 -0.96
C THR A 2 -15.83 -1.88 -0.17
N THR A 3 -15.05 -2.75 -0.81
CA THR A 3 -13.96 -3.49 -0.18
C THR A 3 -12.60 -2.96 -0.59
N LEU A 4 -11.63 -2.98 0.34
CA LEU A 4 -10.30 -2.41 0.17
C LEU A 4 -9.23 -3.42 0.59
N CYS A 5 -8.27 -3.71 -0.30
CA CYS A 5 -7.14 -4.59 -0.05
C CYS A 5 -5.88 -3.77 0.23
N LEU A 6 -5.20 -4.02 1.34
CA LEU A 6 -3.84 -3.51 1.54
C LEU A 6 -2.88 -4.26 0.62
N ASN A 7 -2.13 -3.54 -0.21
CA ASN A 7 -1.09 -4.10 -1.06
C ASN A 7 0.24 -3.38 -0.88
N MET A 8 1.29 -4.15 -0.72
CA MET A 8 2.64 -3.63 -0.52
C MET A 8 3.70 -4.68 -0.86
N ILE A 9 4.91 -4.24 -1.06
CA ILE A 9 6.10 -5.09 -1.08
C ILE A 9 6.88 -4.88 0.21
N VAL A 10 7.51 -5.92 0.74
CA VAL A 10 8.27 -5.85 1.99
C VAL A 10 9.61 -6.58 1.87
N LYS A 11 10.60 -6.13 2.64
CA LYS A 11 11.85 -6.85 2.88
C LYS A 11 12.48 -6.35 4.18
N ASN A 12 12.56 -7.23 5.19
CA ASN A 12 13.18 -6.93 6.49
C ASN A 12 12.61 -5.69 7.20
N GLU A 13 11.28 -5.64 7.33
CA GLU A 13 10.55 -4.53 7.94
C GLU A 13 9.99 -4.86 9.33
N SER A 14 10.53 -5.90 9.99
CA SER A 14 10.02 -6.41 11.29
C SER A 14 9.93 -5.34 12.39
N LYS A 15 10.78 -4.31 12.34
CA LYS A 15 10.84 -3.25 13.34
C LYS A 15 9.69 -2.24 13.24
N ILE A 16 9.11 -2.06 12.06
CA ILE A 16 8.19 -0.95 11.77
C ILE A 16 6.83 -1.38 11.21
N ILE A 17 6.73 -2.59 10.63
CA ILE A 17 5.56 -2.99 9.86
C ILE A 17 4.26 -3.04 10.70
N LEU A 18 4.32 -3.38 11.97
CA LEU A 18 3.14 -3.41 12.85
C LEU A 18 2.53 -2.02 13.04
N ARG A 19 3.35 -0.98 13.07
CA ARG A 19 2.91 0.42 13.14
C ARG A 19 2.04 0.79 11.94
N LEU A 20 2.45 0.38 10.72
CA LEU A 20 1.63 0.58 9.53
C LEU A 20 0.31 -0.19 9.64
N PHE A 21 0.34 -1.47 10.04
CA PHE A 21 -0.87 -2.28 10.13
C PHE A 21 -1.87 -1.70 11.13
N ASP A 22 -1.43 -1.25 12.29
CA ASP A 22 -2.30 -0.59 13.27
C ASP A 22 -2.98 0.67 12.69
N SER A 23 -2.31 1.36 11.77
CA SER A 23 -2.84 2.57 11.15
C SER A 23 -3.91 2.31 10.09
N VAL A 24 -3.95 1.10 9.48
CA VAL A 24 -4.84 0.80 8.35
C VAL A 24 -5.92 -0.23 8.66
N VAL A 25 -5.76 -0.99 9.74
CA VAL A 25 -6.56 -2.17 10.06
C VAL A 25 -8.07 -1.91 10.07
N ASN A 26 -8.49 -0.70 10.44
CA ASN A 26 -9.91 -0.33 10.54
C ASN A 26 -10.60 -0.04 9.20
N ILE A 27 -9.84 0.13 8.10
CA ILE A 27 -10.42 0.44 6.80
C ILE A 27 -10.21 -0.64 5.74
N ILE A 28 -9.28 -1.57 5.94
CA ILE A 28 -9.02 -2.67 5.02
C ILE A 28 -9.92 -3.87 5.30
N ASP A 29 -10.27 -4.62 4.27
CA ASP A 29 -11.07 -5.84 4.34
C ASP A 29 -10.22 -7.09 4.10
N CYS A 30 -9.09 -6.94 3.42
CA CYS A 30 -8.12 -8.01 3.17
C CYS A 30 -6.72 -7.45 2.93
N TYR A 31 -5.75 -8.33 2.82
CA TYR A 31 -4.37 -7.96 2.47
C TYR A 31 -3.77 -8.91 1.42
N CYS A 32 -2.87 -8.36 0.61
CA CYS A 32 -1.99 -9.10 -0.30
C CYS A 32 -0.61 -8.44 -0.26
N ILE A 33 0.33 -9.07 0.41
CA ILE A 33 1.67 -8.53 0.66
C ILE A 33 2.70 -9.41 -0.05
N CYS A 34 3.58 -8.78 -0.83
CA CYS A 34 4.65 -9.47 -1.52
C CYS A 34 5.95 -9.37 -0.70
N ASP A 35 6.39 -10.49 -0.15
CA ASP A 35 7.73 -10.61 0.44
C ASP A 35 8.78 -10.75 -0.67
N THR A 36 9.78 -9.90 -0.64
CA THR A 36 10.84 -9.85 -1.66
C THR A 36 12.15 -10.50 -1.18
N GLY A 37 12.06 -11.32 -0.14
CA GLY A 37 13.18 -12.07 0.42
C GLY A 37 13.60 -11.57 1.79
N SER A 38 12.65 -11.45 2.73
CA SER A 38 12.96 -11.17 4.14
C SER A 38 13.72 -12.33 4.79
N THR A 39 14.67 -11.99 5.63
CA THR A 39 15.49 -12.89 6.44
C THR A 39 15.25 -12.72 7.94
N ASP A 40 14.44 -11.73 8.31
CA ASP A 40 14.01 -11.47 9.67
C ASP A 40 12.57 -11.98 9.93
N ASN A 41 11.95 -11.59 11.02
CA ASN A 41 10.61 -12.04 11.40
C ASN A 41 9.46 -11.34 10.65
N THR A 42 9.72 -10.59 9.58
CA THR A 42 8.68 -9.82 8.87
C THR A 42 7.49 -10.68 8.46
N VAL A 43 7.72 -11.81 7.81
CA VAL A 43 6.66 -12.70 7.31
C VAL A 43 5.82 -13.27 8.45
N GLU A 44 6.45 -13.68 9.54
CA GLU A 44 5.75 -14.22 10.72
C GLU A 44 4.89 -13.15 11.40
N LEU A 45 5.40 -11.93 11.53
CA LEU A 45 4.64 -10.81 12.09
C LEU A 45 3.41 -10.48 11.26
N ILE A 46 3.49 -10.50 9.92
CA ILE A 46 2.36 -10.27 9.02
C ILE A 46 1.27 -11.32 9.27
N LYS A 47 1.64 -12.60 9.26
CA LYS A 47 0.69 -13.71 9.47
C LYS A 47 -0.02 -13.59 10.81
N THR A 48 0.75 -13.51 11.89
CA THR A 48 0.23 -13.44 13.25
C THR A 48 -0.67 -12.22 13.46
N TYR A 49 -0.28 -11.06 12.91
CA TYR A 49 -1.07 -9.84 13.04
C TYR A 49 -2.47 -9.98 12.42
N PHE A 50 -2.54 -10.37 11.16
CA PHE A 50 -3.82 -10.44 10.44
C PHE A 50 -4.69 -11.63 10.88
N GLU A 51 -4.09 -12.75 11.28
CA GLU A 51 -4.81 -13.86 11.93
C GLU A 51 -5.49 -13.38 13.21
N ASN A 52 -4.79 -12.67 14.09
CA ASN A 52 -5.35 -12.14 15.34
C ASN A 52 -6.45 -11.09 15.10
N LYS A 53 -6.43 -10.40 13.98
CA LYS A 53 -7.46 -9.42 13.60
C LYS A 53 -8.60 -10.03 12.79
N ASN A 54 -8.55 -11.32 12.44
CA ASN A 54 -9.50 -12.01 11.56
C ASN A 54 -9.65 -11.31 10.20
N ILE A 55 -8.57 -10.74 9.65
CA ILE A 55 -8.53 -10.13 8.32
C ILE A 55 -7.95 -11.15 7.35
N PRO A 56 -8.73 -11.60 6.35
CA PRO A 56 -8.26 -12.57 5.36
C PRO A 56 -7.24 -11.95 4.41
N GLY A 57 -6.35 -12.78 3.89
CA GLY A 57 -5.39 -12.31 2.90
C GLY A 57 -4.32 -13.34 2.59
N LYS A 58 -3.28 -12.89 1.93
CA LYS A 58 -2.14 -13.75 1.57
C LYS A 58 -0.83 -13.00 1.52
N ILE A 59 0.23 -13.76 1.73
CA ILE A 59 1.60 -13.35 1.43
C ILE A 59 2.03 -14.11 0.18
N VAL A 60 2.55 -13.39 -0.79
CA VAL A 60 3.19 -13.94 -1.99
C VAL A 60 4.68 -13.67 -1.97
N ASN A 61 5.46 -14.54 -2.58
CA ASN A 61 6.91 -14.42 -2.57
C ASN A 61 7.41 -14.17 -3.99
N GLU A 62 8.17 -13.10 -4.19
CA GLU A 62 8.86 -12.80 -5.45
C GLU A 62 10.21 -12.18 -5.10
N PRO A 63 11.33 -12.86 -5.37
CA PRO A 63 12.66 -12.31 -5.10
C PRO A 63 12.82 -10.91 -5.71
N PHE A 64 13.51 -10.03 -4.97
CA PHE A 64 13.66 -8.65 -5.42
C PHE A 64 14.44 -8.58 -6.75
N LYS A 65 13.83 -7.97 -7.76
CA LYS A 65 14.46 -7.64 -9.05
C LYS A 65 14.64 -6.14 -9.20
N ASN A 66 13.56 -5.40 -9.08
CA ASN A 66 13.50 -3.96 -8.96
C ASN A 66 12.11 -3.56 -8.46
N PHE A 67 11.93 -2.33 -8.02
CA PHE A 67 10.66 -1.86 -7.46
C PHE A 67 9.49 -2.00 -8.43
N CYS A 68 9.65 -1.63 -9.69
CA CYS A 68 8.62 -1.73 -10.72
C CYS A 68 8.14 -3.18 -10.88
N HIS A 69 9.07 -4.14 -11.03
CA HIS A 69 8.75 -5.55 -11.18
C HIS A 69 7.98 -6.09 -9.97
N ASN A 70 8.52 -5.88 -8.76
CA ASN A 70 7.93 -6.44 -7.55
C ASN A 70 6.59 -5.79 -7.18
N ARG A 71 6.43 -4.47 -7.38
CA ARG A 71 5.14 -3.80 -7.20
C ARG A 71 4.09 -4.30 -8.19
N ASN A 72 4.46 -4.50 -9.45
CA ASN A 72 3.56 -5.06 -10.46
C ASN A 72 3.17 -6.50 -10.16
N PHE A 73 4.10 -7.32 -9.68
CA PHE A 73 3.79 -8.67 -9.23
C PHE A 73 2.80 -8.64 -8.07
N SER A 74 3.02 -7.76 -7.09
CA SER A 74 2.15 -7.60 -5.92
C SER A 74 0.73 -7.17 -6.31
N ILE A 75 0.59 -6.15 -7.16
CA ILE A 75 -0.74 -5.68 -7.64
C ILE A 75 -1.48 -6.80 -8.38
N ARG A 76 -0.82 -7.51 -9.30
CA ARG A 76 -1.45 -8.63 -10.02
C ARG A 76 -1.90 -9.75 -9.10
N SER A 77 -1.15 -9.97 -8.02
CA SER A 77 -1.46 -11.02 -7.05
C SER A 77 -2.74 -10.76 -6.25
N CYS A 78 -3.18 -9.52 -6.12
CA CYS A 78 -4.42 -9.21 -5.40
C CYS A 78 -5.66 -9.09 -6.31
N LEU A 79 -5.55 -9.39 -7.60
CA LEU A 79 -6.68 -9.33 -8.53
C LEU A 79 -7.84 -10.21 -8.04
N GLY A 80 -9.04 -9.63 -8.00
CA GLY A 80 -10.27 -10.32 -7.57
C GLY A 80 -10.46 -10.41 -6.05
N MET A 81 -9.54 -9.90 -5.23
CA MET A 81 -9.66 -9.96 -3.76
C MET A 81 -10.54 -8.85 -3.17
N SER A 82 -10.68 -7.73 -3.85
CA SER A 82 -11.41 -6.53 -3.38
C SER A 82 -11.84 -5.65 -4.55
N ASP A 83 -12.66 -4.64 -4.27
CA ASP A 83 -13.04 -3.62 -5.26
C ASP A 83 -11.88 -2.64 -5.54
N TYR A 84 -11.12 -2.29 -4.51
CA TYR A 84 -10.00 -1.34 -4.58
C TYR A 84 -8.76 -1.87 -3.87
N ILE A 85 -7.62 -1.32 -4.25
CA ILE A 85 -6.29 -1.60 -3.68
C ILE A 85 -5.77 -0.33 -3.03
N LEU A 86 -5.30 -0.43 -1.78
CA LEU A 86 -4.56 0.60 -1.07
C LEU A 86 -3.06 0.27 -1.16
N LEU A 87 -2.31 1.17 -1.78
CA LEU A 87 -0.88 1.01 -2.08
C LEU A 87 -0.05 1.78 -1.03
N LEU A 88 0.62 1.07 -0.13
CA LEU A 88 1.45 1.67 0.92
C LEU A 88 2.83 1.02 1.00
N ASP A 89 3.77 1.71 1.62
CA ASP A 89 5.09 1.21 1.98
C ASP A 89 5.20 1.08 3.50
N ALA A 90 6.08 0.22 4.01
CA ALA A 90 6.16 -0.13 5.42
C ALA A 90 6.51 1.04 6.36
N ASP A 91 7.18 2.06 5.82
CA ASP A 91 7.58 3.28 6.54
C ASP A 91 6.54 4.41 6.51
N MET A 92 5.33 4.11 6.05
CA MET A 92 4.19 5.03 6.05
C MET A 92 3.30 4.81 7.25
N LEU A 93 2.59 5.86 7.65
CA LEU A 93 1.55 5.83 8.66
C LEU A 93 0.29 6.48 8.09
N LEU A 94 -0.82 5.76 7.98
CA LEU A 94 -2.08 6.31 7.52
C LEU A 94 -2.82 6.97 8.67
N GLN A 95 -3.06 8.26 8.55
CA GLN A 95 -3.89 9.01 9.48
C GLN A 95 -5.34 9.04 8.96
N ILE A 96 -6.25 8.44 9.70
CA ILE A 96 -7.68 8.32 9.34
C ILE A 96 -8.48 9.24 10.24
N TYR A 97 -9.25 10.16 9.65
CA TYR A 97 -10.08 11.10 10.39
C TYR A 97 -11.57 10.84 10.15
N ASN A 98 -12.06 11.13 8.96
CA ASN A 98 -13.48 10.97 8.62
C ASN A 98 -13.62 10.37 7.21
N PHE A 99 -13.11 9.16 7.03
CA PHE A 99 -13.09 8.48 5.74
C PHE A 99 -14.21 7.45 5.62
N ASP A 100 -15.04 7.56 4.57
CA ASP A 100 -16.03 6.56 4.19
C ASP A 100 -15.61 5.86 2.89
N LYS A 101 -15.28 4.57 2.98
CA LYS A 101 -14.93 3.72 1.82
C LYS A 101 -15.97 3.73 0.69
N ASN A 102 -17.23 3.96 1.01
CA ASN A 102 -18.29 3.93 -0.01
C ASN A 102 -18.16 5.08 -1.02
N THR A 103 -17.47 6.15 -0.66
CA THR A 103 -17.18 7.27 -1.58
C THR A 103 -16.23 6.86 -2.71
N LEU A 104 -15.46 5.78 -2.54
CA LEU A 104 -14.56 5.27 -3.58
C LEU A 104 -15.30 4.87 -4.87
N ARG A 105 -16.58 4.53 -4.82
CA ARG A 105 -17.35 4.09 -6.00
C ARG A 105 -17.44 5.13 -7.10
N ASN A 106 -17.23 6.40 -6.78
CA ASN A 106 -17.38 7.51 -7.70
C ASN A 106 -16.22 7.68 -8.69
N PHE A 107 -15.07 7.06 -8.41
CA PHE A 107 -13.84 7.21 -9.19
C PHE A 107 -13.10 5.88 -9.35
N ASP A 108 -12.15 5.84 -10.26
CA ASP A 108 -11.34 4.65 -10.55
C ASP A 108 -10.03 4.62 -9.77
N SER A 109 -9.50 5.80 -9.46
CA SER A 109 -8.32 5.96 -8.61
C SER A 109 -8.42 7.20 -7.74
N PHE A 110 -7.55 7.28 -6.72
CA PHE A 110 -7.55 8.41 -5.80
C PHE A 110 -6.13 8.84 -5.46
N TYR A 111 -5.95 10.15 -5.49
CA TYR A 111 -4.83 10.79 -4.82
C TYR A 111 -5.08 10.86 -3.32
N ILE A 112 -4.06 10.56 -2.54
CA ILE A 112 -3.97 10.87 -1.11
C ILE A 112 -2.81 11.82 -0.92
N LEU A 113 -2.97 12.82 -0.06
CA LEU A 113 -1.87 13.69 0.34
C LEU A 113 -0.92 12.92 1.24
N GLN A 114 0.37 12.98 0.93
CA GLN A 114 1.42 12.33 1.70
C GLN A 114 2.62 13.22 1.92
N GLY A 115 3.31 13.04 3.04
CA GLY A 115 4.50 13.81 3.38
C GLY A 115 4.62 13.99 4.90
N ASN A 116 5.02 15.17 5.31
CA ASN A 116 5.12 15.58 6.71
C ASN A 116 4.45 16.94 6.93
N ASP A 117 4.56 17.50 8.13
CA ASP A 117 3.90 18.76 8.47
C ASP A 117 4.38 19.97 7.65
N ASN A 118 5.62 19.93 7.16
CA ASN A 118 6.24 21.04 6.44
C ASN A 118 6.11 20.91 4.91
N PHE A 119 6.04 19.70 4.40
CA PHE A 119 5.96 19.41 2.97
C PHE A 119 5.13 18.17 2.70
N TYR A 120 4.13 18.32 1.86
CA TYR A 120 3.32 17.20 1.39
C TYR A 120 2.90 17.40 -0.07
N TYR A 121 2.62 16.29 -0.74
CA TYR A 121 2.21 16.25 -2.13
C TYR A 121 1.15 15.16 -2.34
N GLN A 122 0.45 15.21 -3.46
CA GLN A 122 -0.52 14.17 -3.82
C GLN A 122 0.18 13.00 -4.52
N ASN A 123 -0.24 11.78 -4.19
CA ASN A 123 0.20 10.58 -4.86
C ASN A 123 -0.97 9.61 -5.02
N THR A 124 -1.01 8.87 -6.14
CA THR A 124 -2.03 7.84 -6.35
C THR A 124 -1.78 6.69 -5.39
N ARG A 125 -2.70 6.48 -4.45
CA ARG A 125 -2.55 5.46 -3.40
C ARG A 125 -3.73 4.50 -3.31
N ILE A 126 -4.88 4.83 -3.91
CA ILE A 126 -5.99 3.90 -4.04
C ILE A 126 -6.32 3.77 -5.52
N VAL A 127 -6.51 2.54 -5.98
CA VAL A 127 -6.89 2.23 -7.36
C VAL A 127 -7.92 1.11 -7.40
N ARG A 128 -8.77 1.11 -8.42
CA ARG A 128 -9.71 0.03 -8.68
C ARG A 128 -8.97 -1.28 -8.97
N ASN A 129 -9.41 -2.38 -8.38
CA ASN A 129 -8.79 -3.71 -8.55
C ASN A 129 -9.30 -4.40 -9.82
N ASN A 130 -8.99 -3.85 -10.97
CA ASN A 130 -9.45 -4.31 -12.29
C ASN A 130 -8.32 -4.80 -13.22
N GLY A 131 -7.08 -4.86 -12.73
CA GLY A 131 -5.92 -5.30 -13.51
C GLY A 131 -5.36 -4.29 -14.51
N LEU A 132 -5.85 -3.06 -14.53
CA LEU A 132 -5.45 -2.04 -15.53
C LEU A 132 -4.33 -1.11 -15.04
N TYR A 133 -3.95 -1.19 -13.77
CA TYR A 133 -2.91 -0.35 -13.17
C TYR A 133 -1.59 -1.09 -13.11
N SER A 134 -0.52 -0.40 -13.46
CA SER A 134 0.84 -0.96 -13.39
C SER A 134 1.86 0.13 -13.13
N TYR A 135 2.93 -0.21 -12.43
CA TYR A 135 4.08 0.65 -12.30
C TYR A 135 4.94 0.62 -13.56
N VAL A 136 5.50 1.76 -13.93
CA VAL A 136 6.40 1.95 -15.07
C VAL A 136 7.63 2.72 -14.59
N GLY A 137 8.80 2.39 -15.15
CA GLY A 137 10.09 2.97 -14.79
C GLY A 137 10.92 2.04 -13.90
N VAL A 138 12.24 2.15 -13.98
CA VAL A 138 13.19 1.30 -13.22
C VAL A 138 13.75 2.05 -12.01
N THR A 139 14.04 3.34 -12.14
CA THR A 139 14.68 4.17 -11.11
C THR A 139 13.75 5.17 -10.46
N HIS A 140 12.72 5.61 -11.16
CA HIS A 140 11.68 6.51 -10.67
C HIS A 140 10.34 5.96 -11.17
N GLU A 141 9.90 4.87 -10.53
CA GLU A 141 8.65 4.24 -10.91
C GLU A 141 7.46 5.14 -10.57
N TYR A 142 6.53 5.21 -11.49
CA TYR A 142 5.23 5.85 -11.30
C TYR A 142 4.10 4.89 -11.67
N LEU A 143 2.95 5.09 -11.09
CA LEU A 143 1.78 4.29 -11.39
C LEU A 143 1.14 4.80 -12.68
N ASN A 144 1.16 3.96 -13.72
CA ASN A 144 0.46 4.22 -14.97
C ASN A 144 -1.03 3.93 -14.80
N THR A 145 -1.87 4.88 -15.24
CA THR A 145 -3.32 4.79 -15.14
C THR A 145 -3.94 4.63 -16.54
N PRO A 146 -5.09 3.94 -16.67
CA PRO A 146 -5.80 3.85 -17.95
C PRO A 146 -6.18 5.22 -18.52
N SER A 147 -6.29 5.34 -19.85
CA SER A 147 -6.58 6.61 -20.55
C SER A 147 -7.93 7.23 -20.14
N ASN A 148 -8.92 6.40 -19.78
CA ASN A 148 -10.25 6.85 -19.37
C ASN A 148 -10.42 6.90 -17.85
N ASN A 149 -9.33 6.88 -17.10
CA ASN A 149 -9.33 6.84 -15.64
C ASN A 149 -9.92 8.11 -15.05
N LYS A 150 -10.91 7.96 -14.16
CA LYS A 150 -11.42 9.05 -13.34
C LYS A 150 -10.73 9.07 -12.00
N THR A 151 -9.95 10.10 -11.74
CA THR A 151 -9.20 10.25 -10.49
C THR A 151 -9.90 11.23 -9.55
N GLY A 152 -10.13 10.79 -8.31
CA GLY A 152 -10.59 11.63 -7.20
C GLY A 152 -9.42 12.07 -6.31
N LEU A 153 -9.67 13.05 -5.46
CA LEU A 153 -8.76 13.47 -4.39
C LEU A 153 -9.46 13.22 -3.06
N ILE A 154 -8.79 12.50 -2.16
CA ILE A 154 -9.23 12.36 -0.78
C ILE A 154 -8.62 13.52 0.01
N ASN A 155 -9.47 14.27 0.71
CA ASN A 155 -9.02 15.44 1.47
C ASN A 155 -8.13 15.04 2.66
N LYS A 156 -7.21 15.93 3.03
CA LYS A 156 -6.34 15.75 4.21
C LYS A 156 -7.13 15.55 5.51
N THR A 157 -8.34 16.06 5.56
CA THR A 157 -9.27 15.90 6.69
C THR A 157 -10.01 14.54 6.72
N GLU A 158 -9.82 13.73 5.69
CA GLU A 158 -10.35 12.35 5.61
C GLU A 158 -9.23 11.34 5.78
N LEU A 159 -8.19 11.39 4.92
CA LEU A 159 -6.99 10.58 4.99
C LEU A 159 -5.73 11.42 4.72
N PHE A 160 -4.68 11.11 5.44
CA PHE A 160 -3.34 11.64 5.18
C PHE A 160 -2.29 10.53 5.39
N ILE A 161 -1.28 10.47 4.55
CA ILE A 161 -0.16 9.55 4.71
C ILE A 161 1.03 10.33 5.28
N LEU A 162 1.40 10.00 6.52
CA LEU A 162 2.64 10.48 7.11
C LEU A 162 3.80 9.59 6.62
N ASP A 163 4.74 10.18 5.88
CA ASP A 163 5.95 9.51 5.41
C ASP A 163 7.05 9.67 6.45
N ILE A 164 7.30 8.61 7.23
CA ILE A 164 8.30 8.63 8.30
C ILE A 164 9.70 8.41 7.73
N GLY A 165 9.82 7.60 6.67
CA GLY A 165 11.05 7.41 5.93
C GLY A 165 12.11 6.58 6.64
N ASP A 166 11.71 5.69 7.56
CA ASP A 166 12.59 4.81 8.33
C ASP A 166 12.60 3.35 7.83
N GLY A 167 12.10 3.09 6.62
CA GLY A 167 12.09 1.78 5.99
C GLY A 167 13.48 1.23 5.68
N GLY A 168 13.60 -0.12 5.63
CA GLY A 168 14.87 -0.83 5.45
C GLY A 168 15.65 -0.43 4.20
N SER A 169 14.97 -0.07 3.10
CA SER A 169 15.61 0.40 1.87
C SER A 169 16.31 1.77 2.01
N LYS A 170 15.97 2.54 3.05
CA LYS A 170 16.55 3.86 3.31
C LYS A 170 17.69 3.81 4.32
N GLN A 171 17.76 2.77 5.17
CA GLN A 171 18.79 2.63 6.19
C GLN A 171 20.18 2.29 5.62
N ASN A 172 20.27 1.64 4.46
CA ASN A 172 21.53 1.21 3.85
C ASN A 172 22.15 2.22 2.87
N LYS A 173 21.68 3.47 2.84
CA LYS A 173 22.23 4.52 1.95
C LYS A 173 23.46 5.25 2.53
N PHE A 174 23.86 4.94 3.77
CA PHE A 174 24.93 5.64 4.47
C PHE A 174 26.02 4.70 5.05
N GLU A 175 26.09 3.44 4.58
CA GLU A 175 27.24 2.56 4.83
C GLU A 175 28.09 2.38 3.57
#